data_6b962e728862883c2d4377088d0341d9
#
_entry.id   6b962e728862883c2d4377088d0341d9
#
_cell.length_a   1.000
_cell.length_b   1.000
_cell.length_c   1.000
_cell.angle_alpha   90.00
_cell.angle_beta   90.00
_cell.angle_gamma   90.00
#
_symmetry.space_group_name_H-M   'P 1'
#
loop_
_entity.id
_entity.type
_entity.pdbx_description
1 polymer ?
#
loop_
_entity_poly.entity_id
_entity_poly.type
_entity_poly.pdbx_seq_one_letter_code
_entity_poly.pdbx_strand_id
1 'polypeptide(L)'
;MAKIKHIAIRTPDPEATAKFYKEVFGLEEAGVAGSGFYLTDGYLNLAILKSKDEGSEESPRDAAGYAGIDHLGFLVDDTDETCAKLDEAGAMPMIGRVNVTPTHASTAQSYYEIKYRGPDNQVIDITTSGWVGN
;
A
#
# COMPACT_ATOMS: atom_id res chain seq x y z
N MET A 1 10.07 15.36 -6.55
CA MET A 1 9.92 14.22 -7.49
C MET A 1 9.31 13.03 -6.77
N ALA A 2 8.31 12.40 -7.36
CA ALA A 2 7.65 11.26 -6.75
C ALA A 2 8.60 10.07 -6.61
N LYS A 3 8.44 9.31 -5.53
CA LYS A 3 9.22 8.10 -5.25
C LYS A 3 8.28 6.95 -4.93
N ILE A 4 8.58 5.77 -5.44
CA ILE A 4 7.87 4.55 -5.03
C ILE A 4 8.37 4.21 -3.63
N LYS A 5 7.47 4.21 -2.66
CA LYS A 5 7.81 3.99 -1.25
C LYS A 5 6.96 2.91 -0.58
N HIS A 6 5.97 2.38 -1.29
CA HIS A 6 5.05 1.42 -0.72
C HIS A 6 4.60 0.41 -1.76
N ILE A 7 4.63 -0.86 -1.39
CA ILE A 7 4.05 -1.95 -2.15
C ILE A 7 3.21 -2.77 -1.18
N ALA A 8 1.97 -3.05 -1.56
CA ALA A 8 1.12 -3.94 -0.78
C ALA A 8 0.88 -5.23 -1.56
N ILE A 9 0.99 -6.35 -0.87
CA ILE A 9 0.64 -7.66 -1.42
C ILE A 9 -0.44 -8.31 -0.57
N ARG A 10 -1.32 -9.06 -1.22
CA ARG A 10 -2.35 -9.87 -0.58
C ARG A 10 -1.92 -11.33 -0.57
N THR A 11 -2.20 -12.00 0.53
CA THR A 11 -1.88 -13.43 0.71
C THR A 11 -2.90 -14.08 1.64
N PRO A 12 -3.25 -15.34 1.44
CA PRO A 12 -4.12 -16.05 2.38
C PRO A 12 -3.46 -16.28 3.75
N ASP A 13 -2.13 -16.26 3.82
CA ASP A 13 -1.38 -16.46 5.06
C ASP A 13 -0.30 -15.37 5.23
N PRO A 14 -0.67 -14.20 5.78
CA PRO A 14 0.29 -13.10 5.96
C PRO A 14 1.49 -13.47 6.83
N GLU A 15 1.31 -14.31 7.84
CA GLU A 15 2.39 -14.71 8.74
C GLU A 15 3.46 -15.53 8.02
N ALA A 16 3.05 -16.53 7.25
CA ALA A 16 3.97 -17.34 6.45
C ALA A 16 4.66 -16.51 5.37
N THR A 17 3.94 -15.62 4.71
CA THR A 17 4.51 -14.74 3.68
C THR A 17 5.51 -13.75 4.26
N ALA A 18 5.18 -13.13 5.40
CA ALA A 18 6.10 -12.22 6.09
C ALA A 18 7.38 -12.96 6.52
N LYS A 19 7.23 -14.17 7.06
CA LYS A 19 8.37 -15.01 7.44
C LYS A 19 9.30 -15.28 6.26
N PHE A 20 8.73 -15.61 5.09
CA PHE A 20 9.49 -15.83 3.86
C PHE A 20 10.36 -14.62 3.51
N TYR A 21 9.76 -13.43 3.43
CA TYR A 21 10.50 -12.23 3.07
C TYR A 21 11.55 -11.83 4.10
N LYS A 22 11.28 -12.03 5.39
CA LYS A 22 12.26 -11.78 6.45
C LYS A 22 13.45 -12.75 6.37
N GLU A 23 13.20 -14.02 6.21
CA GLU A 23 14.25 -15.05 6.20
C GLU A 23 15.10 -15.01 4.93
N VAL A 24 14.47 -14.84 3.77
CA VAL A 24 15.17 -14.89 2.48
C VAL A 24 15.90 -13.58 2.17
N PHE A 25 15.24 -12.45 2.40
CA PHE A 25 15.75 -11.14 2.00
C PHE A 25 16.20 -10.25 3.16
N GLY A 26 16.02 -10.69 4.38
CA GLY A 26 16.44 -9.92 5.56
C GLY A 26 15.60 -8.69 5.85
N LEU A 27 14.35 -8.66 5.37
CA LEU A 27 13.46 -7.54 5.67
C LEU A 27 13.12 -7.51 7.16
N GLU A 28 12.95 -6.30 7.69
CA GLU A 28 12.65 -6.08 9.10
C GLU A 28 11.17 -5.71 9.28
N GLU A 29 10.61 -6.08 10.41
CA GLU A 29 9.27 -5.63 10.77
C GLU A 29 9.28 -4.14 11.11
N ALA A 30 8.37 -3.38 10.49
CA ALA A 30 8.20 -1.96 10.72
C ALA A 30 6.89 -1.63 11.46
N GLY A 31 6.01 -2.62 11.63
CA GLY A 31 4.74 -2.47 12.31
C GLY A 31 3.74 -3.52 11.91
N VAL A 32 2.54 -3.43 12.47
CA VAL A 32 1.41 -4.33 12.16
C VAL A 32 0.35 -3.53 11.43
N ALA A 33 0.00 -3.97 10.22
CA ALA A 33 -1.18 -3.51 9.52
C ALA A 33 -2.39 -4.30 10.02
N GLY A 34 -3.58 -3.74 10.01
CA GLY A 34 -4.78 -4.35 10.58
C GLY A 34 -4.93 -5.85 10.34
N SER A 35 -4.75 -6.32 9.10
CA SER A 35 -4.85 -7.75 8.73
C SER A 35 -3.51 -8.42 8.43
N GLY A 36 -2.39 -7.76 8.75
CA GLY A 36 -1.08 -8.30 8.39
C GLY A 36 0.08 -7.50 8.97
N PHE A 37 1.15 -7.38 8.19
CA PHE A 37 2.43 -6.86 8.65
C PHE A 37 2.97 -5.78 7.72
N TYR A 38 3.69 -4.82 8.29
CA TYR A 38 4.57 -3.93 7.52
C TYR A 38 6.01 -4.40 7.67
N LEU A 39 6.65 -4.66 6.54
CA LEU A 39 8.08 -4.96 6.47
C LEU A 39 8.80 -3.81 5.75
N THR A 40 10.11 -3.74 5.95
CA THR A 40 10.94 -2.73 5.28
C THR A 40 12.33 -3.24 4.96
N ASP A 41 12.90 -2.71 3.88
CA ASP A 41 14.32 -2.83 3.56
C ASP A 41 15.11 -1.55 3.92
N GLY A 42 14.46 -0.62 4.62
CA GLY A 42 15.00 0.69 4.96
C GLY A 42 14.64 1.78 3.96
N TYR A 43 14.10 1.42 2.80
CA TYR A 43 13.67 2.36 1.76
C TYR A 43 12.19 2.22 1.42
N LEU A 44 11.72 1.00 1.20
CA LEU A 44 10.33 0.70 0.88
C LEU A 44 9.58 0.17 2.10
N ASN A 45 8.32 0.48 2.17
CA ASN A 45 7.35 -0.22 3.00
C ASN A 45 6.71 -1.34 2.17
N LEU A 46 6.82 -2.56 2.64
CA LEU A 46 6.14 -3.72 2.05
C LEU A 46 5.02 -4.14 3.00
N ALA A 47 3.77 -3.90 2.61
CA ALA A 47 2.62 -4.35 3.37
C ALA A 47 2.24 -5.77 2.96
N ILE A 48 2.20 -6.67 3.92
CA ILE A 48 1.73 -8.05 3.75
C ILE A 48 0.33 -8.11 4.35
N LEU A 49 -0.68 -8.17 3.50
CA LEU A 49 -2.08 -8.09 3.90
C LEU A 49 -2.80 -9.40 3.59
N LYS A 50 -3.80 -9.72 4.41
CA LYS A 50 -4.63 -10.89 4.16
C LYS A 50 -5.50 -10.68 2.92
N SER A 51 -5.65 -11.74 2.13
CA SER A 51 -6.62 -11.78 1.03
C SER A 51 -8.01 -11.41 1.53
N LYS A 52 -8.76 -10.68 0.71
CA LYS A 52 -10.11 -10.24 1.07
C LYS A 52 -11.09 -11.41 1.06
N ASP A 53 -12.03 -11.42 1.99
CA ASP A 53 -13.12 -12.40 2.02
C ASP A 53 -14.18 -12.07 0.99
N GLU A 54 -14.38 -10.77 0.71
CA GLU A 54 -15.32 -10.27 -0.28
C GLU A 54 -14.61 -9.36 -1.27
N GLY A 55 -15.10 -9.29 -2.48
CA GLY A 55 -14.49 -8.48 -3.52
C GLY A 55 -15.48 -8.12 -4.61
N SER A 56 -14.94 -7.55 -5.70
CA SER A 56 -15.70 -7.20 -6.90
C SER A 56 -15.01 -7.81 -8.12
N GLU A 57 -15.69 -7.74 -9.26
CA GLU A 57 -15.18 -8.26 -10.53
C GLU A 57 -14.61 -7.15 -11.44
N GLU A 58 -14.37 -5.96 -10.90
CA GLU A 58 -13.82 -4.83 -11.67
C GLU A 58 -12.43 -5.15 -12.23
N SER A 59 -11.62 -5.89 -11.49
CA SER A 59 -10.34 -6.41 -11.94
C SER A 59 -9.97 -7.65 -11.12
N PRO A 60 -9.05 -8.50 -11.60
CA PRO A 60 -8.61 -9.68 -10.85
C PRO A 60 -8.14 -9.37 -9.43
N ARG A 61 -7.50 -8.23 -9.25
CA ARG A 61 -7.00 -7.78 -7.95
C ARG A 61 -8.13 -7.42 -6.96
N ASP A 62 -9.31 -7.11 -7.44
CA ASP A 62 -10.46 -6.79 -6.60
C ASP A 62 -11.26 -8.03 -6.16
N ALA A 63 -10.97 -9.18 -6.75
CA ALA A 63 -11.69 -10.42 -6.46
C ALA A 63 -11.43 -10.93 -5.03
N ALA A 64 -12.43 -11.58 -4.45
CA ALA A 64 -12.26 -12.28 -3.19
C ALA A 64 -11.17 -13.35 -3.33
N GLY A 65 -10.34 -13.50 -2.30
CA GLY A 65 -9.28 -14.50 -2.30
C GLY A 65 -8.05 -14.15 -3.15
N TYR A 66 -8.02 -13.01 -3.81
CA TYR A 66 -6.87 -12.61 -4.62
C TYR A 66 -5.58 -12.65 -3.79
N ALA A 67 -4.53 -13.24 -4.38
CA ALA A 67 -3.18 -13.27 -3.83
C ALA A 67 -2.21 -12.70 -4.87
N GLY A 68 -1.35 -11.80 -4.45
CA GLY A 68 -0.41 -11.10 -5.34
C GLY A 68 -0.28 -9.63 -5.01
N ILE A 69 0.35 -8.86 -5.90
CA ILE A 69 0.51 -7.41 -5.71
C ILE A 69 -0.84 -6.73 -5.78
N ASP A 70 -1.16 -5.94 -4.75
CA ASP A 70 -2.43 -5.24 -4.62
C ASP A 70 -2.33 -3.80 -5.11
N HIS A 71 -1.37 -3.03 -4.62
CA HIS A 71 -1.20 -1.64 -5.01
C HIS A 71 0.24 -1.14 -4.81
N LEU A 72 0.51 0.00 -5.44
CA LEU A 72 1.76 0.74 -5.31
C LEU A 72 1.48 2.08 -4.65
N GLY A 73 2.42 2.56 -3.84
CA GLY A 73 2.31 3.85 -3.21
C GLY A 73 3.45 4.78 -3.57
N PHE A 74 3.11 6.04 -3.80
CA PHE A 74 4.04 7.09 -4.17
C PHE A 74 4.09 8.17 -3.09
N LEU A 75 5.29 8.44 -2.62
CA LEU A 75 5.57 9.64 -1.83
C LEU A 75 5.73 10.80 -2.80
N VAL A 76 4.94 11.84 -2.63
CA VAL A 76 4.93 13.01 -3.49
C VAL A 76 5.17 14.27 -2.67
N ASP A 77 5.59 15.36 -3.33
CA ASP A 77 5.84 16.63 -2.65
C ASP A 77 4.54 17.39 -2.36
N ASP A 78 3.55 17.24 -3.24
CA ASP A 78 2.26 17.94 -3.16
C ASP A 78 1.15 17.03 -3.69
N THR A 79 0.23 16.64 -2.82
CA THR A 79 -0.87 15.75 -3.20
C THR A 79 -1.89 16.45 -4.09
N ASP A 80 -2.15 17.72 -3.89
CA ASP A 80 -3.12 18.45 -4.71
C ASP A 80 -2.62 18.60 -6.15
N GLU A 81 -1.35 18.94 -6.32
CA GLU A 81 -0.71 19.00 -7.64
C GLU A 81 -0.71 17.63 -8.31
N THR A 82 -0.39 16.57 -7.56
CA THR A 82 -0.38 15.21 -8.09
C THR A 82 -1.78 14.74 -8.49
N CYS A 83 -2.79 15.03 -7.68
CA CYS A 83 -4.19 14.72 -8.01
C CYS A 83 -4.62 15.42 -9.30
N ALA A 84 -4.27 16.70 -9.47
CA ALA A 84 -4.58 17.44 -10.69
C ALA A 84 -3.94 16.78 -11.92
N LYS A 85 -2.71 16.33 -11.82
CA LYS A 85 -2.02 15.60 -12.91
C LYS A 85 -2.68 14.23 -13.19
N LEU A 86 -3.09 13.52 -12.15
CA LEU A 86 -3.81 12.24 -12.30
C LEU A 86 -5.15 12.46 -13.00
N ASP A 87 -5.91 13.46 -12.60
CA ASP A 87 -7.19 13.79 -13.21
C ASP A 87 -7.01 14.16 -14.69
N GLU A 88 -6.01 15.00 -15.01
CA GLU A 88 -5.69 15.39 -16.37
C GLU A 88 -5.27 14.20 -17.23
N ALA A 89 -4.56 13.24 -16.64
CA ALA A 89 -4.14 12.00 -17.32
C ALA A 89 -5.27 10.97 -17.48
N GLY A 90 -6.44 11.23 -16.94
CA GLY A 90 -7.60 10.33 -17.04
C GLY A 90 -7.66 9.24 -15.99
N ALA A 91 -6.85 9.32 -14.94
CA ALA A 91 -6.93 8.38 -13.82
C ALA A 91 -8.24 8.57 -13.05
N MET A 92 -8.78 7.50 -12.51
CA MET A 92 -10.05 7.51 -11.80
C MET A 92 -9.85 7.58 -10.30
N PRO A 93 -10.35 8.62 -9.61
CA PRO A 93 -10.34 8.64 -8.15
C PRO A 93 -11.15 7.47 -7.59
N MET A 94 -10.60 6.77 -6.62
CA MET A 94 -11.29 5.67 -5.91
C MET A 94 -11.82 6.13 -4.57
N ILE A 95 -10.92 6.59 -3.74
CA ILE A 95 -11.19 6.98 -2.37
C ILE A 95 -10.45 8.29 -2.14
N GLY A 96 -11.12 9.24 -1.51
CA GLY A 96 -10.48 10.47 -1.07
C GLY A 96 -9.48 10.19 0.05
N ARG A 97 -9.15 11.21 0.81
CA ARG A 97 -8.16 11.10 1.87
C ARG A 97 -8.56 10.09 2.94
N VAL A 98 -7.74 9.06 3.11
CA VAL A 98 -7.87 8.06 4.18
C VAL A 98 -6.76 8.30 5.20
N ASN A 99 -7.13 8.48 6.46
CA ASN A 99 -6.14 8.58 7.54
C ASN A 99 -5.90 7.17 8.11
N VAL A 100 -4.63 6.81 8.20
CA VAL A 100 -4.20 5.52 8.71
C VAL A 100 -3.32 5.72 9.92
N THR A 101 -3.64 5.00 11.00
CA THR A 101 -2.81 4.97 12.20
C THR A 101 -2.32 3.54 12.39
N PRO A 102 -1.04 3.26 12.09
CA PRO A 102 -0.51 1.92 12.28
C PRO A 102 -0.54 1.53 13.75
N THR A 103 -0.95 0.29 14.02
CA THR A 103 -0.87 -0.28 15.36
C THR A 103 0.50 -0.93 15.55
N HIS A 104 1.05 -0.85 16.74
CA HIS A 104 2.35 -1.44 17.08
C HIS A 104 3.52 -0.97 16.23
N ALA A 105 3.40 0.17 15.56
CA ALA A 105 4.54 0.79 14.91
C ALA A 105 5.47 1.36 15.98
N SER A 106 6.77 1.31 15.73
CA SER A 106 7.79 1.90 16.61
C SER A 106 7.63 3.42 16.73
N THR A 107 6.95 4.02 15.76
CA THR A 107 6.50 5.40 15.78
C THR A 107 5.02 5.41 15.44
N ALA A 108 4.19 5.75 16.41
CA ALA A 108 2.72 5.84 16.24
C ALA A 108 2.34 7.08 15.40
N GLN A 109 2.92 7.20 14.21
CA GLN A 109 2.67 8.31 13.33
C GLN A 109 1.52 7.98 12.38
N SER A 110 0.43 8.73 12.50
CA SER A 110 -0.67 8.66 11.53
C SER A 110 -0.20 9.21 10.19
N TYR A 111 -0.64 8.57 9.12
CA TYR A 111 -0.43 9.07 7.77
C TYR A 111 -1.74 9.01 6.98
N TYR A 112 -1.75 9.62 5.83
CA TYR A 112 -2.92 9.59 4.96
C TYR A 112 -2.57 9.08 3.58
N GLU A 113 -3.56 8.53 2.90
CA GLU A 113 -3.46 8.05 1.54
C GLU A 113 -4.62 8.59 0.71
N ILE A 114 -4.36 8.89 -0.54
CA ILE A 114 -5.37 9.17 -1.56
C ILE A 114 -5.22 8.10 -2.63
N LYS A 115 -6.32 7.49 -3.05
CA LYS A 115 -6.29 6.35 -3.97
C LYS A 115 -6.87 6.71 -5.33
N TYR A 116 -6.16 6.26 -6.36
CA TYR A 116 -6.56 6.39 -7.76
C TYR A 116 -6.44 5.04 -8.47
N ARG A 117 -7.13 4.89 -9.59
CA ARG A 117 -6.91 3.80 -10.54
C ARG A 117 -6.13 4.32 -11.72
N GLY A 118 -5.04 3.65 -12.04
CA GLY A 118 -4.21 3.91 -13.20
C GLY A 118 -4.81 3.35 -14.50
N PRO A 119 -4.02 3.37 -15.59
CA PRO A 119 -4.51 3.02 -16.94
C PRO A 119 -5.15 1.64 -17.08
N ASP A 120 -4.67 0.65 -16.33
CA ASP A 120 -5.19 -0.73 -16.36
C ASP A 120 -5.78 -1.15 -15.02
N ASN A 121 -6.47 -0.23 -14.36
CA ASN A 121 -7.05 -0.41 -13.03
C ASN A 121 -6.02 -0.68 -11.90
N GLN A 122 -4.74 -0.39 -12.13
CA GLN A 122 -3.76 -0.46 -11.04
C GLN A 122 -4.18 0.49 -9.92
N VAL A 123 -4.21 0.02 -8.71
CA VAL A 123 -4.46 0.90 -7.57
C VAL A 123 -3.17 1.61 -7.18
N ILE A 124 -3.28 2.92 -7.07
CA ILE A 124 -2.17 3.82 -6.77
C ILE A 124 -2.53 4.60 -5.51
N ASP A 125 -1.67 4.53 -4.52
CA ASP A 125 -1.77 5.38 -3.33
C ASP A 125 -0.79 6.55 -3.45
N ILE A 126 -1.21 7.72 -3.05
CA ILE A 126 -0.34 8.89 -2.97
C ILE A 126 -0.39 9.53 -1.59
N THR A 127 0.73 10.02 -1.11
CA THR A 127 0.85 10.68 0.17
C THR A 127 2.06 11.60 0.21
N THR A 128 2.04 12.60 1.09
CA THR A 128 3.21 13.41 1.42
C THR A 128 3.87 12.98 2.73
N SER A 129 3.21 12.12 3.51
CA SER A 129 3.70 11.71 4.84
C SER A 129 4.54 10.42 4.83
N GLY A 130 4.47 9.64 3.77
CA GLY A 130 5.14 8.35 3.70
C GLY A 130 4.43 7.23 4.44
N TRP A 131 5.11 6.11 4.59
CA TRP A 131 4.64 4.91 5.30
C TRP A 131 5.64 4.52 6.39
N VAL A 132 5.21 3.66 7.32
CA VAL A 132 6.12 3.17 8.37
C VAL A 132 7.30 2.40 7.76
N GLY A 133 8.49 2.63 8.28
CA GLY A 133 9.72 1.94 7.85
C GLY A 133 10.45 2.60 6.68
N ASN A 134 9.99 3.76 6.23
CA ASN A 134 10.71 4.45 5.15
C ASN A 134 10.82 5.96 5.33
#